data_1073087bfc27f55db5ce49de2b6a5e69
#
_entry.id   1073087bfc27f55db5ce49de2b6a5e69
#
_cell.length_a   1.000
_cell.length_b   1.000
_cell.length_c   1.000
_cell.angle_alpha   90.00
_cell.angle_beta   90.00
_cell.angle_gamma   90.00
#
_symmetry.space_group_name_H-M   'P 1'
#
loop_
_entity.id
_entity.type
_entity.pdbx_description
1 polymer ?
#
loop_
_entity_poly.entity_id
_entity_poly.type
_entity_poly.pdbx_seq_one_letter_code
_entity_poly.pdbx_strand_id
1 'polypeptide(L)'
;CYAWVLGQNGTQFRANDDGEPNHSAGDPILGQIRSHQLTNVLIVVVRYFGGTKLGVSGLIQAYKTSAALAIEENEIIEKRVMEEIIIQFGYPQMNEVMKIVKAENLNIKSQELGLDCLLKLELRMGILDQVTEKLKDIEGVVIKSD
;
A
#
# COMPACT_ATOMS: atom_id res chain seq x y z
N CYS A 1 -2.37 -13.57 -20.82
CA CYS A 1 -1.18 -13.52 -19.95
C CYS A 1 -1.33 -12.41 -18.93
N TYR A 2 -0.86 -12.63 -17.73
CA TYR A 2 -0.97 -11.61 -16.68
C TYR A 2 0.09 -11.79 -15.62
N ALA A 3 0.28 -10.75 -14.85
CA ALA A 3 1.01 -10.80 -13.58
C ALA A 3 0.41 -9.81 -12.60
N TRP A 4 0.49 -10.13 -11.33
CA TRP A 4 0.05 -9.23 -10.28
C TRP A 4 0.98 -9.31 -9.07
N VAL A 5 1.03 -8.22 -8.35
CA VAL A 5 1.77 -8.09 -7.09
C VAL A 5 0.84 -7.47 -6.07
N LEU A 6 0.77 -8.05 -4.88
CA LEU A 6 -0.06 -7.58 -3.78
C LEU A 6 0.75 -7.40 -2.51
N GLY A 7 0.27 -6.51 -1.67
CA GLY A 7 0.79 -6.29 -0.34
C GLY A 7 1.84 -5.19 -0.26
N GLN A 8 2.03 -4.70 0.94
CA GLN A 8 2.92 -3.59 1.23
C GLN A 8 4.37 -3.85 0.79
N ASN A 9 4.85 -5.07 0.96
CA ASN A 9 6.21 -5.47 0.61
C ASN A 9 6.28 -6.23 -0.71
N GLY A 10 5.16 -6.37 -1.43
CA GLY A 10 5.11 -7.11 -2.68
C GLY A 10 5.42 -8.60 -2.53
N THR A 11 5.13 -9.18 -1.36
CA THR A 11 5.44 -10.59 -1.06
C THR A 11 4.50 -11.58 -1.73
N GLN A 12 3.30 -11.13 -2.08
CA GLN A 12 2.33 -11.94 -2.80
C GLN A 12 2.36 -11.56 -4.26
N PHE A 13 2.59 -12.51 -5.13
CA PHE A 13 2.66 -12.26 -6.58
C PHE A 13 2.31 -13.49 -7.36
N ARG A 14 1.96 -13.30 -8.62
CA ARG A 14 1.73 -14.39 -9.56
C ARG A 14 2.01 -13.93 -10.98
N ALA A 15 2.54 -14.83 -11.78
CA ALA A 15 2.72 -14.64 -13.21
C ALA A 15 2.10 -15.83 -13.95
N ASN A 16 1.47 -15.58 -15.08
CA ASN A 16 0.80 -16.61 -15.87
C ASN A 16 1.05 -16.41 -17.35
N ASP A 17 1.53 -17.45 -18.02
CA ASP A 17 1.86 -17.42 -19.44
C ASP A 17 0.67 -17.71 -20.35
N ASP A 18 -0.44 -18.20 -19.83
CA ASP A 18 -1.67 -18.50 -20.56
C ASP A 18 -1.44 -19.25 -21.88
N GLY A 19 -0.67 -20.33 -21.81
CA GLY A 19 -0.37 -21.16 -22.99
C GLY A 19 0.81 -20.72 -23.83
N GLU A 20 1.40 -19.57 -23.58
CA GLU A 20 2.65 -19.16 -24.20
C GLU A 20 3.82 -20.02 -23.67
N PRO A 21 4.96 -20.10 -24.36
CA PRO A 21 6.12 -20.81 -23.83
C PRO A 21 6.49 -20.35 -22.43
N ASN A 22 6.97 -21.27 -21.61
CA ASN A 22 7.30 -20.98 -20.21
C ASN A 22 8.22 -19.79 -20.07
N HIS A 23 7.86 -18.87 -19.16
CA HIS A 23 8.62 -17.66 -18.85
C HIS A 23 8.73 -16.63 -19.98
N SER A 24 7.90 -16.74 -21.02
CA SER A 24 7.93 -15.82 -22.15
C SER A 24 6.92 -14.69 -22.09
N ALA A 25 5.96 -14.77 -21.18
CA ALA A 25 4.87 -13.78 -21.07
C ALA A 25 4.68 -13.27 -19.66
N GLY A 26 4.27 -14.13 -18.73
CA GLY A 26 3.98 -13.72 -17.36
C GLY A 26 5.18 -13.13 -16.64
N ASP A 27 6.35 -13.76 -16.74
CA ASP A 27 7.57 -13.27 -16.09
C ASP A 27 8.05 -11.92 -16.64
N PRO A 28 8.05 -11.66 -17.95
CA PRO A 28 8.33 -10.32 -18.48
C PRO A 28 7.38 -9.24 -17.95
N ILE A 29 6.09 -9.56 -17.80
CA ILE A 29 5.11 -8.63 -17.22
C ILE A 29 5.44 -8.37 -15.75
N LEU A 30 5.67 -9.44 -14.98
CA LEU A 30 6.04 -9.33 -13.56
C LEU A 30 7.32 -8.52 -13.37
N GLY A 31 8.31 -8.73 -14.25
CA GLY A 31 9.57 -7.99 -14.24
C GLY A 31 9.37 -6.49 -14.38
N GLN A 32 8.41 -6.06 -15.20
CA GLN A 32 8.10 -4.64 -15.36
C GLN A 32 7.44 -4.05 -14.12
N ILE A 33 6.54 -4.80 -13.47
CA ILE A 33 5.96 -4.37 -12.20
C ILE A 33 7.07 -4.15 -11.16
N ARG A 34 7.99 -5.09 -11.05
CA ARG A 34 9.10 -5.03 -10.09
C ARG A 34 10.11 -3.93 -10.42
N SER A 35 10.43 -3.73 -11.69
CA SER A 35 11.40 -2.69 -12.10
C SER A 35 10.89 -1.27 -11.82
N HIS A 36 9.57 -1.09 -11.80
CA HIS A 36 8.93 0.19 -11.45
C HIS A 36 8.58 0.27 -9.96
N GLN A 37 8.94 -0.75 -9.17
CA GLN A 37 8.70 -0.81 -7.73
C GLN A 37 7.22 -0.65 -7.35
N LEU A 38 6.34 -1.26 -8.14
CA LEU A 38 4.90 -1.18 -7.93
C LEU A 38 4.39 -2.34 -7.09
N THR A 39 3.29 -2.11 -6.39
CA THR A 39 2.52 -3.14 -5.69
C THR A 39 1.03 -2.85 -5.82
N ASN A 40 0.20 -3.81 -5.45
CA ASN A 40 -1.26 -3.71 -5.59
C ASN A 40 -1.68 -3.40 -7.02
N VAL A 41 -1.10 -4.14 -7.96
CA VAL A 41 -1.31 -3.95 -9.39
C VAL A 41 -1.48 -5.28 -10.09
N LEU A 42 -2.36 -5.29 -11.08
CA LEU A 42 -2.54 -6.39 -12.03
C LEU A 42 -2.33 -5.83 -13.43
N ILE A 43 -1.49 -6.49 -14.21
CA ILE A 43 -1.31 -6.18 -15.62
C ILE A 43 -1.72 -7.39 -16.44
N VAL A 44 -2.64 -7.18 -17.38
CA VAL A 44 -3.11 -8.18 -18.32
C VAL A 44 -2.68 -7.75 -19.72
N VAL A 45 -2.05 -8.65 -20.45
CA VAL A 45 -1.68 -8.42 -21.85
C VAL A 45 -2.41 -9.43 -22.72
N VAL A 46 -3.16 -8.95 -23.69
CA VAL A 46 -3.90 -9.76 -24.64
C VAL A 46 -3.13 -9.81 -25.96
N ARG A 47 -2.95 -11.02 -26.48
CA ARG A 47 -2.30 -11.21 -27.77
C ARG A 47 -3.28 -11.84 -28.77
N TYR A 48 -3.34 -11.26 -29.95
CA TYR A 48 -4.06 -11.85 -31.07
C TYR A 48 -3.08 -12.66 -31.91
N PHE A 49 -3.41 -13.94 -32.12
CA PHE A 49 -2.59 -14.84 -32.92
C PHE A 49 -2.80 -14.60 -34.41
N GLY A 50 -1.74 -14.69 -35.17
CA GLY A 50 -1.76 -14.55 -36.60
C GLY A 50 -0.57 -13.80 -37.16
N GLY A 51 -0.17 -14.08 -38.37
CA GLY A 51 0.97 -13.44 -39.01
C GLY A 51 2.31 -14.05 -38.64
N THR A 52 3.29 -13.19 -38.33
CA THR A 52 4.69 -13.59 -38.12
C THR A 52 4.88 -14.29 -36.78
N LYS A 53 5.63 -15.40 -36.80
CA LYS A 53 6.08 -16.03 -35.55
C LYS A 53 7.16 -15.17 -34.90
N LEU A 54 6.97 -14.80 -33.65
CA LEU A 54 7.91 -13.95 -32.90
C LEU A 54 9.11 -14.72 -32.33
N GLY A 55 8.93 -16.02 -32.05
CA GLY A 55 9.89 -16.78 -31.27
C GLY A 55 9.87 -16.40 -29.79
N VAL A 56 10.59 -17.16 -28.95
CA VAL A 56 10.59 -16.94 -27.50
C VAL A 56 11.12 -15.56 -27.13
N SER A 57 12.25 -15.15 -27.72
CA SER A 57 12.85 -13.85 -27.44
C SER A 57 11.96 -12.69 -27.91
N GLY A 58 11.29 -12.84 -29.04
CA GLY A 58 10.34 -11.84 -29.53
C GLY A 58 9.10 -11.73 -28.65
N LEU A 59 8.61 -12.85 -28.13
CA LEU A 59 7.48 -12.86 -27.18
C LEU A 59 7.87 -12.15 -25.87
N ILE A 60 9.02 -12.45 -25.32
CA ILE A 60 9.52 -11.81 -24.08
C ILE A 60 9.55 -10.29 -24.29
N GLN A 61 10.11 -9.84 -25.40
CA GLN A 61 10.20 -8.41 -25.71
C GLN A 61 8.82 -7.77 -25.89
N ALA A 62 7.92 -8.44 -26.58
CA ALA A 62 6.57 -7.93 -26.83
C ALA A 62 5.77 -7.78 -25.52
N TYR A 63 5.79 -8.78 -24.66
CA TYR A 63 5.10 -8.72 -23.37
C TYR A 63 5.72 -7.69 -22.42
N LYS A 64 7.04 -7.63 -22.39
CA LYS A 64 7.77 -6.63 -21.63
C LYS A 64 7.42 -5.20 -22.07
N THR A 65 7.46 -4.95 -23.37
CA THR A 65 7.15 -3.61 -23.92
C THR A 65 5.70 -3.23 -23.70
N SER A 66 4.76 -4.16 -23.88
CA SER A 66 3.34 -3.91 -23.64
C SER A 66 3.07 -3.56 -22.18
N ALA A 67 3.68 -4.27 -21.24
CA ALA A 67 3.54 -3.99 -19.82
C ALA A 67 4.14 -2.63 -19.45
N ALA A 68 5.33 -2.31 -19.99
CA ALA A 68 5.98 -1.01 -19.76
C ALA A 68 5.12 0.15 -20.26
N LEU A 69 4.54 0.01 -21.45
CA LEU A 69 3.65 1.04 -22.01
C LEU A 69 2.39 1.22 -21.15
N ALA A 70 1.80 0.12 -20.68
CA ALA A 70 0.64 0.20 -19.80
C ALA A 70 0.95 0.96 -18.52
N ILE A 71 2.11 0.75 -17.94
CA ILE A 71 2.54 1.47 -16.74
C ILE A 71 2.73 2.96 -17.04
N GLU A 72 3.39 3.30 -18.16
CA GLU A 72 3.64 4.68 -18.56
C GLU A 72 2.34 5.46 -18.81
N GLU A 73 1.31 4.81 -19.35
CA GLU A 73 0.03 5.43 -19.67
C GLU A 73 -0.91 5.56 -18.47
N ASN A 74 -0.53 5.01 -17.33
CA ASN A 74 -1.35 5.05 -16.11
C ASN A 74 -0.79 6.02 -15.10
N GLU A 75 -1.70 6.56 -14.29
CA GLU A 75 -1.32 7.36 -13.13
C GLU A 75 -0.93 6.44 -11.98
N ILE A 76 0.31 6.59 -11.52
CA ILE A 76 0.82 5.83 -10.37
C ILE A 76 0.77 6.73 -9.15
N ILE A 77 0.12 6.25 -8.10
CA ILE A 77 -0.02 6.98 -6.84
C ILE A 77 0.71 6.26 -5.72
N GLU A 78 1.31 7.02 -4.83
CA GLU A 78 1.86 6.51 -3.59
C GLU A 78 0.85 6.69 -2.49
N LYS A 79 0.47 5.58 -1.84
CA LYS A 79 -0.38 5.62 -0.65
C LYS A 79 0.44 5.21 0.55
N ARG A 80 0.38 6.00 1.61
CA ARG A 80 1.00 5.66 2.87
C ARG A 80 0.11 4.68 3.61
N VAL A 81 0.72 3.68 4.25
CA VAL A 81 -0.01 2.75 5.11
C VAL A 81 -0.43 3.51 6.37
N MET A 82 -1.73 3.49 6.64
CA MET A 82 -2.32 4.17 7.78
C MET A 82 -2.73 3.15 8.83
N GLU A 83 -2.57 3.52 10.09
CA GLU A 83 -3.03 2.74 11.25
C GLU A 83 -3.99 3.58 12.08
N GLU A 84 -4.86 2.90 12.80
CA GLU A 84 -5.79 3.55 13.72
C GLU A 84 -5.47 3.16 15.15
N ILE A 85 -5.50 4.13 16.04
CA ILE A 85 -5.39 3.89 17.48
C ILE A 85 -6.56 4.56 18.19
N ILE A 86 -6.96 3.96 19.31
CA ILE A 86 -7.98 4.54 20.19
C ILE A 86 -7.30 4.90 21.50
N ILE A 87 -7.46 6.15 21.93
CA ILE A 87 -6.93 6.61 23.19
C ILE A 87 -8.07 7.03 24.11
N GLN A 88 -7.91 6.72 25.39
CA GLN A 88 -8.84 7.10 26.45
C GLN A 88 -8.10 7.95 27.48
N PHE A 89 -8.69 9.07 27.86
CA PHE A 89 -8.09 10.01 28.83
C PHE A 89 -9.18 10.85 29.47
N GLY A 90 -8.84 11.52 30.56
CA GLY A 90 -9.74 12.46 31.20
C GLY A 90 -9.55 13.89 30.69
N TYR A 91 -10.47 14.77 30.98
CA TYR A 91 -10.39 16.19 30.60
C TYR A 91 -9.09 16.89 31.00
N PRO A 92 -8.50 16.61 32.16
CA PRO A 92 -7.21 17.23 32.53
C PRO A 92 -6.09 16.98 31.51
N GLN A 93 -6.14 15.86 30.76
CA GLN A 93 -5.13 15.51 29.79
C GLN A 93 -5.42 16.05 28.38
N MET A 94 -6.59 16.64 28.15
CA MET A 94 -7.04 17.10 26.83
C MET A 94 -6.03 18.00 26.14
N ASN A 95 -5.50 19.00 26.85
CA ASN A 95 -4.58 19.97 26.26
C ASN A 95 -3.27 19.30 25.79
N GLU A 96 -2.72 18.39 26.59
CA GLU A 96 -1.48 17.68 26.25
C GLU A 96 -1.70 16.73 25.07
N VAL A 97 -2.82 16.01 25.08
CA VAL A 97 -3.17 15.10 23.97
C VAL A 97 -3.34 15.89 22.68
N MET A 98 -4.05 17.02 22.72
CA MET A 98 -4.29 17.82 21.53
C MET A 98 -3.01 18.47 20.98
N LYS A 99 -2.05 18.77 21.83
CA LYS A 99 -0.74 19.25 21.39
C LYS A 99 -0.02 18.20 20.53
N ILE A 100 -0.07 16.94 20.94
CA ILE A 100 0.53 15.84 20.17
C ILE A 100 -0.23 15.64 18.86
N VAL A 101 -1.55 15.64 18.88
CA VAL A 101 -2.39 15.50 17.70
C VAL A 101 -2.04 16.56 16.64
N LYS A 102 -1.86 17.81 17.07
CA LYS A 102 -1.49 18.91 16.18
C LYS A 102 -0.04 18.82 15.70
N ALA A 103 0.89 18.53 16.61
CA ALA A 103 2.31 18.46 16.28
C ALA A 103 2.63 17.36 15.27
N GLU A 104 1.96 16.22 15.38
CA GLU A 104 2.17 15.07 14.50
C GLU A 104 1.17 15.01 13.33
N ASN A 105 0.29 16.01 13.18
CA ASN A 105 -0.74 16.07 12.14
C ASN A 105 -1.62 14.81 12.09
N LEU A 106 -2.06 14.35 13.24
CA LEU A 106 -2.92 13.17 13.34
C LEU A 106 -4.34 13.53 12.92
N ASN A 107 -5.01 12.62 12.23
CA ASN A 107 -6.39 12.80 11.83
C ASN A 107 -7.32 12.18 12.88
N ILE A 108 -8.26 12.99 13.40
CA ILE A 108 -9.27 12.50 14.34
C ILE A 108 -10.41 11.90 13.55
N LYS A 109 -10.55 10.58 13.61
CA LYS A 109 -11.63 9.86 12.93
C LYS A 109 -12.96 9.97 13.67
N SER A 110 -12.91 9.87 14.99
CA SER A 110 -14.09 10.01 15.84
C SER A 110 -13.66 10.45 17.23
N GLN A 111 -14.59 11.06 17.96
CA GLN A 111 -14.37 11.46 19.34
C GLN A 111 -15.65 11.28 20.14
N GLU A 112 -15.51 10.79 21.35
CA GLU A 112 -16.58 10.72 22.33
C GLU A 112 -16.13 11.46 23.57
N LEU A 113 -16.89 12.49 23.94
CA LEU A 113 -16.60 13.33 25.10
C LEU A 113 -17.66 13.06 26.16
N GLY A 114 -17.26 12.43 27.25
CA GLY A 114 -18.11 12.09 28.39
C GLY A 114 -17.31 12.30 29.67
N LEU A 115 -17.55 11.46 30.67
CA LEU A 115 -16.72 11.43 31.88
C LEU A 115 -15.27 11.15 31.53
N ASP A 116 -15.06 10.23 30.59
CA ASP A 116 -13.77 10.00 29.93
C ASP A 116 -13.88 10.39 28.46
N CYS A 117 -12.76 10.82 27.89
CA CYS A 117 -12.67 11.16 26.48
C CYS A 117 -12.08 10.00 25.71
N LEU A 118 -12.69 9.67 24.58
CA LEU A 118 -12.20 8.66 23.62
C LEU A 118 -11.92 9.34 22.30
N LEU A 119 -10.71 9.16 21.77
CA LEU A 119 -10.35 9.63 20.45
C LEU A 119 -9.89 8.45 19.60
N LYS A 120 -10.44 8.34 18.41
CA LYS A 120 -9.94 7.43 17.39
C LYS A 120 -9.08 8.24 16.42
N LEU A 121 -7.79 7.94 16.40
CA LEU A 121 -6.81 8.67 15.61
C LEU A 121 -6.30 7.81 14.46
N GLU A 122 -6.17 8.42 13.30
CA GLU A 122 -5.54 7.82 12.15
C GLU A 122 -4.16 8.44 11.97
N LEU A 123 -3.15 7.61 11.79
CA LEU A 123 -1.77 8.06 11.63
C LEU A 123 -1.01 7.13 10.70
N ARG A 124 0.10 7.62 10.18
CA ARG A 124 0.98 6.81 9.33
C ARG A 124 1.66 5.73 10.17
N MET A 125 1.75 4.52 9.65
CA MET A 125 2.40 3.40 10.32
C MET A 125 3.84 3.73 10.72
N GLY A 126 4.55 4.50 9.91
CA GLY A 126 5.95 4.88 10.17
C GLY A 126 6.17 5.74 11.42
N ILE A 127 5.14 6.41 11.91
CA ILE A 127 5.23 7.23 13.12
C ILE A 127 4.47 6.65 14.31
N LEU A 128 3.91 5.44 14.15
CA LEU A 128 3.07 4.81 15.17
C LEU A 128 3.80 4.67 16.51
N ASP A 129 5.01 4.12 16.49
CA ASP A 129 5.79 3.90 17.73
C ASP A 129 6.13 5.22 18.42
N GLN A 130 6.54 6.22 17.66
CA GLN A 130 6.88 7.54 18.16
C GLN A 130 5.69 8.21 18.82
N VAL A 131 4.54 8.20 18.18
CA VAL A 131 3.30 8.79 18.71
C VAL A 131 2.82 8.03 19.94
N THR A 132 2.87 6.70 19.92
CA THR A 132 2.48 5.84 21.03
C THR A 132 3.32 6.15 22.27
N GLU A 133 4.64 6.30 22.12
CA GLU A 133 5.52 6.66 23.24
C GLU A 133 5.18 8.03 23.80
N LYS A 134 4.95 9.03 22.97
CA LYS A 134 4.59 10.38 23.40
C LYS A 134 3.27 10.39 24.17
N LEU A 135 2.28 9.61 23.71
CA LEU A 135 0.99 9.51 24.38
C LEU A 135 1.10 8.77 25.72
N LYS A 136 1.91 7.73 25.79
CA LYS A 136 2.14 6.98 27.02
C LYS A 136 2.84 7.80 28.09
N ASP A 137 3.63 8.78 27.72
CA ASP A 137 4.31 9.68 28.67
C ASP A 137 3.34 10.61 29.38
N ILE A 138 2.12 10.76 28.89
CA ILE A 138 1.09 11.54 29.55
C ILE A 138 0.39 10.63 30.57
N GLU A 139 0.47 10.99 31.85
CA GLU A 139 -0.19 10.24 32.91
C GLU A 139 -1.72 10.32 32.74
N GLY A 140 -2.37 9.19 32.83
CA GLY A 140 -3.83 9.07 32.64
C GLY A 140 -4.31 8.77 31.25
N VAL A 141 -3.41 8.67 30.27
CA VAL A 141 -3.76 8.27 28.90
C VAL A 141 -3.58 6.76 28.74
N VAL A 142 -4.63 6.10 28.25
CA VAL A 142 -4.64 4.67 27.97
C VAL A 142 -4.81 4.48 26.47
N ILE A 143 -3.94 3.70 25.86
CA ILE A 143 -4.02 3.37 24.45
C ILE A 143 -4.68 2.00 24.29
N LYS A 144 -5.77 1.98 23.51
CA LYS A 144 -6.50 0.74 23.19
C LYS A 144 -6.21 0.38 21.76
N SER A 145 -5.91 -0.88 21.50
CA SER A 145 -5.81 -1.41 20.14
C SER A 145 -7.12 -2.13 19.78
N ASP A 146 -7.53 -1.99 18.53
CA ASP A 146 -8.67 -2.73 18.00
C ASP A 146 -8.35 -4.24 17.89
#